data_a84b5e65969fc2db8095c2139e772cab
#
_entry.id   a84b5e65969fc2db8095c2139e772cab
#
_cell.length_a   1.000
_cell.length_b   1.000
_cell.length_c   1.000
_cell.angle_alpha   90.00
_cell.angle_beta   90.00
_cell.angle_gamma   90.00
#
_symmetry.space_group_name_H-M   'P 1'
#
loop_
_entity.id
_entity.type
_entity.pdbx_description
1 polymer ?
#
loop_
_entity_poly.entity_id
_entity_poly.type
_entity_poly.pdbx_seq_one_letter_code
_entity_poly.pdbx_strand_id
1 'polypeptide(L)'
;MTARTAGGRTGRWGRTPGKIPRVTAHASRASRASREPREPRESRARRTCLAVPGSSPRFLAKAQGLAVDEVFLDLEDAVAPAQKADARAAVAAALRSGDWGAKVRAVRINDVTTGWAYRDVVDVIEQAGEFVDAIVLPKVASPEHVTWLDLLLGQVEQAMGYPAGRIGIEAQIEDAAGLAAVDEIAAASPRLEALVFGPADFMASLGMRSLEIGAQPERYLGGDAFHYPHLRILVAARARGLQAVDGPYAAIHDADGLRRNAASVAALGYDGKWVLHPGQVEIVNAEFSPAQADYDRAELILAAYEYYTTVQGRGAAMLDGAMIDEASRKLALVAAARGRAAGLIRTREFRPEEPLAAGRPD
;
A
#
# COMPACT_ATOMS: atom_id res chain seq x y z
N MET A 1 -60.92 42.96 42.73
CA MET A 1 -60.64 43.97 43.74
C MET A 1 -59.15 44.20 43.86
N THR A 2 -58.80 45.39 43.49
CA THR A 2 -57.71 46.31 43.84
C THR A 2 -56.31 45.98 43.33
N ALA A 3 -55.98 46.83 42.40
CA ALA A 3 -54.62 47.14 41.91
C ALA A 3 -53.73 47.74 43.01
N ARG A 4 -52.41 47.56 42.86
CA ARG A 4 -51.48 48.64 43.30
C ARG A 4 -50.26 48.64 42.37
N THR A 5 -50.12 49.74 41.74
CA THR A 5 -49.02 50.34 41.00
C THR A 5 -47.88 50.78 41.92
N ALA A 6 -46.63 50.62 41.54
CA ALA A 6 -45.49 51.52 41.80
C ALA A 6 -44.31 50.98 41.07
N GLY A 7 -43.56 51.65 40.29
CA GLY A 7 -43.08 52.99 40.29
C GLY A 7 -41.67 52.94 39.77
N GLY A 8 -41.36 53.51 38.63
CA GLY A 8 -40.17 53.43 37.87
C GLY A 8 -38.89 53.98 38.52
N ARG A 9 -37.74 53.50 38.07
CA ARG A 9 -36.53 54.33 37.98
C ARG A 9 -35.77 53.95 36.73
N THR A 10 -35.76 54.86 35.80
CA THR A 10 -34.92 54.88 34.61
C THR A 10 -33.49 55.22 35.01
N GLY A 11 -32.61 54.27 35.01
CA GLY A 11 -31.17 54.48 35.08
C GLY A 11 -30.55 54.53 33.69
N ARG A 12 -30.26 55.70 33.23
CA ARG A 12 -29.54 55.99 31.95
C ARG A 12 -28.09 55.71 32.16
N TRP A 13 -27.58 54.56 31.57
CA TRP A 13 -26.17 54.30 31.44
C TRP A 13 -25.71 54.73 30.06
N GLY A 14 -25.12 55.94 29.99
CA GLY A 14 -24.36 56.39 28.84
C GLY A 14 -23.07 55.54 28.72
N ARG A 15 -23.00 54.69 27.71
CA ARG A 15 -21.74 54.11 27.26
C ARG A 15 -21.31 54.82 25.99
N THR A 16 -20.20 55.57 26.08
CA THR A 16 -19.41 56.03 24.96
C THR A 16 -18.89 54.83 24.16
N PRO A 17 -18.99 54.83 22.84
CA PRO A 17 -18.40 53.73 22.03
C PRO A 17 -16.88 53.87 22.03
N GLY A 18 -16.22 52.96 22.75
CA GLY A 18 -14.78 52.79 22.66
C GLY A 18 -14.40 52.30 21.26
N LYS A 19 -13.46 53.01 20.66
CA LYS A 19 -12.84 52.61 19.37
C LYS A 19 -12.24 51.23 19.49
N ILE A 20 -12.82 50.28 18.76
CA ILE A 20 -12.23 48.95 18.53
C ILE A 20 -10.98 49.17 17.67
N PRO A 21 -9.77 48.72 18.08
CA PRO A 21 -8.60 48.78 17.21
C PRO A 21 -8.84 47.86 16.01
N ARG A 22 -8.71 48.41 14.80
CA ARG A 22 -8.63 47.60 13.59
C ARG A 22 -7.41 46.71 13.69
N VAL A 23 -7.62 45.43 13.92
CA VAL A 23 -6.61 44.38 13.69
C VAL A 23 -6.39 44.34 12.17
N THR A 24 -5.30 44.92 11.73
CA THR A 24 -4.80 44.73 10.38
C THR A 24 -4.44 43.26 10.26
N ALA A 25 -5.25 42.50 9.51
CA ALA A 25 -4.94 41.16 9.11
C ALA A 25 -3.70 41.17 8.19
N HIS A 26 -2.52 41.07 8.76
CA HIS A 26 -1.39 40.58 8.05
C HIS A 26 -1.64 39.07 7.81
N ALA A 27 -2.35 38.78 6.73
CA ALA A 27 -2.33 37.48 6.12
C ALA A 27 -0.91 37.29 5.57
N SER A 28 0.00 36.79 6.39
CA SER A 28 1.17 36.11 5.90
C SER A 28 0.66 34.87 5.14
N ARG A 29 0.62 34.97 3.81
CA ARG A 29 0.68 33.82 2.94
C ARG A 29 1.98 33.12 3.33
N ALA A 30 1.91 32.21 4.30
CA ALA A 30 2.90 31.16 4.43
C ALA A 30 2.92 30.46 3.06
N SER A 31 3.98 30.71 2.31
CA SER A 31 4.27 30.05 1.07
C SER A 31 4.10 28.55 1.38
N ARG A 32 3.20 27.86 0.67
CA ARG A 32 3.31 26.43 0.47
C ARG A 32 4.69 26.27 -0.16
N ALA A 33 5.69 26.02 0.69
CA ALA A 33 6.95 25.51 0.21
C ALA A 33 6.58 24.28 -0.63
N SER A 34 6.80 24.38 -1.92
CA SER A 34 6.76 23.25 -2.84
C SER A 34 7.72 22.24 -2.24
N ARG A 35 7.15 21.18 -1.58
CA ARG A 35 7.98 20.04 -1.18
C ARG A 35 8.59 19.54 -2.48
N GLU A 36 9.92 19.57 -2.53
CA GLU A 36 10.66 18.97 -3.65
C GLU A 36 10.13 17.54 -3.86
N PRO A 37 9.96 17.10 -5.12
CA PRO A 37 9.59 15.73 -5.40
C PRO A 37 10.65 14.84 -4.72
N ARG A 38 10.22 14.02 -3.75
CA ARG A 38 11.09 12.99 -3.18
C ARG A 38 11.48 12.05 -4.30
N GLU A 39 12.74 11.61 -4.28
CA GLU A 39 13.13 10.46 -5.10
C GLU A 39 12.16 9.30 -4.85
N PRO A 40 11.73 8.61 -5.92
CA PRO A 40 10.85 7.46 -5.78
C PRO A 40 11.50 6.51 -4.77
N ARG A 41 10.77 6.12 -3.74
CA ARG A 41 11.23 5.08 -2.82
C ARG A 41 11.49 3.82 -3.63
N GLU A 42 12.60 3.15 -3.38
CA GLU A 42 12.84 1.83 -3.94
C GLU A 42 11.65 0.93 -3.61
N SER A 43 11.08 0.31 -4.65
CA SER A 43 9.93 -0.58 -4.49
C SER A 43 10.36 -1.79 -3.67
N ARG A 44 9.76 -1.94 -2.49
CA ARG A 44 9.98 -3.09 -1.62
C ARG A 44 9.26 -4.32 -2.17
N ALA A 45 9.82 -5.51 -2.00
CA ALA A 45 9.13 -6.75 -2.37
C ALA A 45 7.91 -6.97 -1.45
N ARG A 46 6.75 -7.30 -2.05
CA ARG A 46 5.48 -7.53 -1.35
C ARG A 46 4.67 -8.68 -1.96
N ARG A 47 5.32 -9.68 -2.53
CA ARG A 47 4.60 -10.84 -3.10
C ARG A 47 3.70 -11.50 -2.07
N THR A 48 4.22 -11.73 -0.87
CA THR A 48 3.48 -12.24 0.28
C THR A 48 3.51 -11.27 1.43
N CYS A 49 2.33 -10.84 1.90
CA CYS A 49 2.15 -10.01 3.09
C CYS A 49 1.46 -10.86 4.17
N LEU A 50 2.21 -11.30 5.19
CA LEU A 50 1.69 -12.19 6.24
C LEU A 50 1.03 -11.41 7.36
N ALA A 51 -0.26 -11.68 7.61
CA ALA A 51 -0.98 -11.19 8.76
C ALA A 51 -0.55 -11.93 10.04
N VAL A 52 -0.09 -11.20 11.06
CA VAL A 52 0.37 -11.78 12.32
C VAL A 52 -0.35 -11.11 13.49
N PRO A 53 -1.24 -11.81 14.22
CA PRO A 53 -1.91 -11.25 15.39
C PRO A 53 -0.92 -10.71 16.44
N GLY A 54 -0.99 -9.41 16.72
CA GLY A 54 -0.09 -8.75 17.68
C GLY A 54 -0.25 -9.23 19.12
N SER A 55 -1.39 -9.82 19.44
CA SER A 55 -1.65 -10.41 20.76
C SER A 55 -1.02 -11.80 20.99
N SER A 56 -0.34 -12.38 19.97
CA SER A 56 0.23 -13.73 20.04
C SER A 56 1.76 -13.74 19.94
N PRO A 57 2.49 -13.75 21.06
CA PRO A 57 3.96 -13.85 21.05
C PRO A 57 4.49 -15.06 20.27
N ARG A 58 3.75 -16.17 20.30
CA ARG A 58 4.08 -17.38 19.55
C ARG A 58 4.06 -17.14 18.02
N PHE A 59 3.05 -16.44 17.50
CA PHE A 59 2.95 -16.17 16.08
C PHE A 59 3.96 -15.09 15.65
N LEU A 60 4.19 -14.07 16.48
CA LEU A 60 5.23 -13.07 16.26
C LEU A 60 6.63 -13.73 16.14
N ALA A 61 6.96 -14.68 17.00
CA ALA A 61 8.22 -15.41 16.91
C ALA A 61 8.28 -16.32 15.66
N LYS A 62 7.19 -17.04 15.35
CA LYS A 62 7.15 -17.96 14.20
C LYS A 62 7.30 -17.23 12.87
N ALA A 63 6.73 -16.03 12.74
CA ALA A 63 6.74 -15.26 11.50
C ALA A 63 8.16 -14.86 11.04
N GLN A 64 9.10 -14.72 11.96
CA GLN A 64 10.48 -14.35 11.66
C GLN A 64 11.18 -15.35 10.74
N GLY A 65 10.93 -16.65 10.90
CA GLY A 65 11.54 -17.71 10.10
C GLY A 65 10.81 -18.03 8.77
N LEU A 66 9.71 -17.36 8.44
CA LEU A 66 8.96 -17.64 7.22
C LEU A 66 9.54 -16.88 6.01
N ALA A 67 9.46 -17.48 4.82
CA ALA A 67 9.94 -16.90 3.58
C ALA A 67 8.91 -15.94 2.95
N VAL A 68 8.49 -14.93 3.72
CA VAL A 68 7.57 -13.87 3.26
C VAL A 68 8.33 -12.59 2.97
N ASP A 69 7.82 -11.79 2.04
CA ASP A 69 8.41 -10.49 1.72
C ASP A 69 8.02 -9.43 2.75
N GLU A 70 6.81 -9.52 3.29
CA GLU A 70 6.29 -8.59 4.29
C GLU A 70 5.60 -9.34 5.43
N VAL A 71 5.75 -8.79 6.64
CA VAL A 71 4.89 -9.10 7.78
C VAL A 71 4.16 -7.84 8.20
N PHE A 72 2.87 -7.92 8.41
CA PHE A 72 2.16 -6.87 9.13
C PHE A 72 1.66 -7.40 10.47
N LEU A 73 2.14 -6.74 11.55
CA LEU A 73 1.82 -7.07 12.92
C LEU A 73 0.49 -6.39 13.25
N ASP A 74 -0.53 -7.20 13.45
CA ASP A 74 -1.91 -6.74 13.49
C ASP A 74 -2.35 -6.31 14.89
N LEU A 75 -2.83 -5.08 15.02
CA LEU A 75 -3.45 -4.52 16.21
C LEU A 75 -4.97 -4.35 16.08
N GLU A 76 -5.52 -4.68 14.89
CA GLU A 76 -6.94 -4.47 14.58
C GLU A 76 -7.78 -5.72 14.84
N ASP A 77 -8.41 -6.29 13.82
CA ASP A 77 -9.45 -7.32 13.93
C ASP A 77 -8.97 -8.61 14.59
N ALA A 78 -7.70 -8.97 14.44
CA ALA A 78 -7.14 -10.16 15.09
C ALA A 78 -6.85 -9.97 16.60
N VAL A 79 -7.12 -8.80 17.18
CA VAL A 79 -6.86 -8.48 18.58
C VAL A 79 -8.14 -8.04 19.29
N ALA A 80 -8.54 -8.77 20.33
CA ALA A 80 -9.71 -8.41 21.11
C ALA A 80 -9.55 -7.05 21.81
N PRO A 81 -10.64 -6.27 22.01
CA PRO A 81 -10.58 -4.93 22.61
C PRO A 81 -9.81 -4.85 23.91
N ALA A 82 -9.99 -5.84 24.80
CA ALA A 82 -9.30 -5.89 26.11
C ALA A 82 -7.79 -6.14 26.00
N GLN A 83 -7.31 -6.64 24.86
CA GLN A 83 -5.90 -6.98 24.63
C GLN A 83 -5.14 -5.92 23.83
N LYS A 84 -5.81 -4.86 23.33
CA LYS A 84 -5.20 -3.85 22.45
C LYS A 84 -3.94 -3.22 23.04
N ALA A 85 -3.95 -2.87 24.32
CA ALA A 85 -2.80 -2.26 24.99
C ALA A 85 -1.62 -3.22 25.11
N ASP A 86 -1.86 -4.47 25.53
CA ASP A 86 -0.83 -5.50 25.66
C ASP A 86 -0.25 -5.90 24.29
N ALA A 87 -1.10 -5.94 23.25
CA ALA A 87 -0.67 -6.24 21.89
C ALA A 87 0.30 -5.18 21.35
N ARG A 88 0.09 -3.87 21.63
CA ARG A 88 1.05 -2.81 21.24
C ARG A 88 2.43 -3.07 21.86
N ALA A 89 2.47 -3.39 23.15
CA ALA A 89 3.73 -3.68 23.84
C ALA A 89 4.41 -4.93 23.27
N ALA A 90 3.63 -5.98 22.97
CA ALA A 90 4.14 -7.23 22.39
C ALA A 90 4.69 -7.01 20.98
N VAL A 91 3.99 -6.24 20.13
CA VAL A 91 4.43 -5.86 18.78
C VAL A 91 5.73 -5.05 18.85
N ALA A 92 5.79 -4.03 19.70
CA ALA A 92 7.00 -3.21 19.85
C ALA A 92 8.20 -4.05 20.37
N ALA A 93 7.98 -4.98 21.29
CA ALA A 93 9.01 -5.89 21.77
C ALA A 93 9.51 -6.82 20.65
N ALA A 94 8.58 -7.41 19.86
CA ALA A 94 8.92 -8.31 18.77
C ALA A 94 9.70 -7.59 17.65
N LEU A 95 9.35 -6.34 17.33
CA LEU A 95 10.08 -5.53 16.36
C LEU A 95 11.52 -5.27 16.78
N ARG A 96 11.76 -4.95 18.06
CA ARG A 96 13.10 -4.67 18.59
C ARG A 96 14.00 -5.88 18.72
N SER A 97 13.42 -7.02 19.12
CA SER A 97 14.21 -8.22 19.49
C SER A 97 14.22 -9.29 18.39
N GLY A 98 13.37 -9.17 17.37
CA GLY A 98 13.21 -10.18 16.32
C GLY A 98 14.25 -10.07 15.22
N ASP A 99 14.62 -11.23 14.67
CA ASP A 99 15.37 -11.29 13.42
C ASP A 99 14.39 -11.36 12.22
N TRP A 100 14.14 -10.22 11.64
CA TRP A 100 13.21 -10.09 10.51
C TRP A 100 13.90 -10.19 9.14
N GLY A 101 15.24 -10.23 9.10
CA GLY A 101 16.00 -10.24 7.86
C GLY A 101 15.64 -9.05 6.94
N ALA A 102 15.41 -9.32 5.66
CA ALA A 102 15.05 -8.31 4.65
C ALA A 102 13.53 -8.06 4.53
N LYS A 103 12.71 -8.63 5.41
CA LYS A 103 11.25 -8.46 5.37
C LYS A 103 10.83 -7.00 5.60
N VAL A 104 9.83 -6.55 4.87
CA VAL A 104 9.10 -5.33 5.21
C VAL A 104 8.33 -5.56 6.52
N ARG A 105 8.48 -4.65 7.48
CA ARG A 105 7.84 -4.72 8.80
C ARG A 105 6.80 -3.65 8.90
N ALA A 106 5.56 -4.02 8.62
CA ALA A 106 4.42 -3.16 8.75
C ALA A 106 3.66 -3.41 10.06
N VAL A 107 2.91 -2.42 10.51
CA VAL A 107 1.99 -2.54 11.65
C VAL A 107 0.61 -2.10 11.21
N ARG A 108 -0.37 -3.00 11.29
CA ARG A 108 -1.77 -2.62 11.05
C ARG A 108 -2.36 -2.05 12.33
N ILE A 109 -2.70 -0.76 12.28
CA ILE A 109 -3.34 -0.05 13.40
C ILE A 109 -4.85 -0.26 13.36
N ASN A 110 -5.54 0.16 14.43
CA ASN A 110 -6.99 0.19 14.43
C ASN A 110 -7.54 1.31 13.51
N ASP A 111 -8.82 1.18 13.14
CA ASP A 111 -9.55 2.19 12.39
C ASP A 111 -9.43 3.57 13.06
N VAL A 112 -9.16 4.60 12.25
CA VAL A 112 -8.96 6.00 12.70
C VAL A 112 -10.15 6.60 13.44
N THR A 113 -11.35 6.05 13.24
CA THR A 113 -12.56 6.48 13.95
C THR A 113 -12.63 5.95 15.37
N THR A 114 -11.72 5.03 15.76
CA THR A 114 -11.66 4.45 17.09
C THR A 114 -10.72 5.22 18.02
N GLY A 115 -10.93 5.07 19.33
CA GLY A 115 -10.04 5.64 20.35
C GLY A 115 -8.67 4.94 20.45
N TRP A 116 -8.39 3.90 19.65
CA TRP A 116 -7.13 3.14 19.71
C TRP A 116 -6.10 3.60 18.67
N ALA A 117 -6.53 4.03 17.50
CA ALA A 117 -5.65 4.29 16.34
C ALA A 117 -4.44 5.18 16.67
N TYR A 118 -4.66 6.32 17.32
CA TYR A 118 -3.57 7.25 17.67
C TYR A 118 -2.57 6.63 18.65
N ARG A 119 -3.08 5.80 19.60
CA ARG A 119 -2.21 5.08 20.55
C ARG A 119 -1.39 4.01 19.87
N ASP A 120 -1.96 3.31 18.87
CA ASP A 120 -1.24 2.30 18.11
C ASP A 120 -0.03 2.93 17.40
N VAL A 121 -0.22 4.11 16.81
CA VAL A 121 0.87 4.85 16.16
C VAL A 121 1.91 5.34 17.18
N VAL A 122 1.47 6.06 18.19
CA VAL A 122 2.38 6.71 19.15
C VAL A 122 3.14 5.65 19.97
N ASP A 123 2.41 4.73 20.63
CA ASP A 123 3.01 3.77 21.54
C ASP A 123 3.99 2.82 20.83
N VAL A 124 3.70 2.40 19.58
CA VAL A 124 4.59 1.51 18.82
C VAL A 124 5.80 2.25 18.28
N ILE A 125 5.61 3.47 17.71
CA ILE A 125 6.72 4.21 17.10
C ILE A 125 7.68 4.75 18.18
N GLU A 126 7.19 5.24 19.32
CA GLU A 126 8.06 5.66 20.42
C GLU A 126 8.92 4.52 20.95
N GLN A 127 8.42 3.29 20.93
CA GLN A 127 9.13 2.13 21.46
C GLN A 127 9.99 1.39 20.42
N ALA A 128 9.58 1.36 19.15
CA ALA A 128 10.18 0.50 18.12
C ALA A 128 10.21 1.14 16.73
N GLY A 129 10.03 2.44 16.61
CA GLY A 129 9.86 3.11 15.31
C GLY A 129 11.02 2.93 14.35
N GLU A 130 12.27 2.77 14.81
CA GLU A 130 13.40 2.49 13.93
C GLU A 130 13.28 1.15 13.19
N PHE A 131 12.47 0.22 13.70
CA PHE A 131 12.21 -1.10 13.12
C PHE A 131 10.89 -1.15 12.32
N VAL A 132 10.09 -0.10 12.30
CA VAL A 132 8.83 -0.03 11.54
C VAL A 132 9.09 0.55 10.15
N ASP A 133 8.74 -0.18 9.11
CA ASP A 133 8.88 0.26 7.73
C ASP A 133 7.64 0.99 7.22
N ALA A 134 6.44 0.49 7.55
CA ALA A 134 5.16 1.08 7.15
C ALA A 134 4.06 0.88 8.20
N ILE A 135 3.03 1.72 8.12
CA ILE A 135 1.76 1.53 8.82
C ILE A 135 0.69 1.12 7.82
N VAL A 136 0.04 -0.01 8.08
CA VAL A 136 -1.17 -0.41 7.35
C VAL A 136 -2.36 0.29 8.00
N LEU A 137 -3.01 1.14 7.23
CA LEU A 137 -4.18 1.91 7.63
C LEU A 137 -5.44 1.19 7.16
N PRO A 138 -6.23 0.56 8.05
CA PRO A 138 -7.45 -0.13 7.68
C PRO A 138 -8.60 0.84 7.42
N LYS A 139 -9.67 0.35 6.78
CA LYS A 139 -10.98 1.00 6.63
C LYS A 139 -10.88 2.44 6.10
N VAL A 140 -10.02 2.63 5.08
CA VAL A 140 -9.80 3.96 4.48
C VAL A 140 -10.97 4.32 3.59
N ALA A 141 -11.89 5.12 4.11
CA ALA A 141 -13.10 5.58 3.41
C ALA A 141 -12.93 6.94 2.71
N SER A 142 -11.86 7.68 3.04
CA SER A 142 -11.61 9.01 2.47
C SER A 142 -10.13 9.42 2.52
N PRO A 143 -9.70 10.42 1.72
CA PRO A 143 -8.31 10.93 1.75
C PRO A 143 -7.92 11.56 3.10
N GLU A 144 -8.88 12.04 3.89
CA GLU A 144 -8.65 12.63 5.21
C GLU A 144 -8.06 11.60 6.19
N HIS A 145 -8.45 10.32 6.09
CA HIS A 145 -7.88 9.26 6.93
C HIS A 145 -6.36 9.13 6.70
N VAL A 146 -5.93 9.15 5.45
CA VAL A 146 -4.50 9.11 5.08
C VAL A 146 -3.77 10.38 5.52
N THR A 147 -4.39 11.54 5.33
CA THR A 147 -3.81 12.83 5.72
C THR A 147 -3.65 12.93 7.25
N TRP A 148 -4.63 12.43 8.00
CA TRP A 148 -4.54 12.34 9.46
C TRP A 148 -3.32 11.52 9.89
N LEU A 149 -3.13 10.34 9.29
CA LEU A 149 -2.00 9.48 9.63
C LEU A 149 -0.66 10.11 9.22
N ASP A 150 -0.57 10.75 8.05
CA ASP A 150 0.65 11.45 7.61
C ASP A 150 1.06 12.54 8.59
N LEU A 151 0.10 13.33 9.07
CA LEU A 151 0.35 14.38 10.06
C LEU A 151 0.83 13.80 11.39
N LEU A 152 0.16 12.76 11.89
CA LEU A 152 0.54 12.10 13.15
C LEU A 152 1.93 11.47 13.06
N LEU A 153 2.23 10.74 11.99
CA LEU A 153 3.55 10.18 11.73
C LEU A 153 4.62 11.28 11.69
N GLY A 154 4.33 12.41 11.02
CA GLY A 154 5.26 13.54 10.97
C GLY A 154 5.60 14.11 12.34
N GLN A 155 4.62 14.20 13.25
CA GLN A 155 4.82 14.67 14.63
C GLN A 155 5.66 13.67 15.45
N VAL A 156 5.33 12.38 15.37
CA VAL A 156 6.04 11.35 16.13
C VAL A 156 7.48 11.16 15.60
N GLU A 157 7.67 11.15 14.28
CA GLU A 157 9.02 11.12 13.68
C GLU A 157 9.88 12.30 14.14
N GLN A 158 9.30 13.50 14.18
CA GLN A 158 9.99 14.69 14.67
C GLN A 158 10.35 14.56 16.16
N ALA A 159 9.43 14.09 16.99
CA ALA A 159 9.66 13.91 18.42
C ALA A 159 10.76 12.87 18.70
N MET A 160 10.83 11.83 17.87
CA MET A 160 11.83 10.76 17.99
C MET A 160 13.15 11.05 17.26
N GLY A 161 13.26 12.18 16.55
CA GLY A 161 14.45 12.53 15.76
C GLY A 161 14.64 11.70 14.50
N TYR A 162 13.59 11.07 13.98
CA TYR A 162 13.65 10.34 12.73
C TYR A 162 13.57 11.26 11.50
N PRO A 163 14.13 10.85 10.36
CA PRO A 163 13.94 11.59 9.11
C PRO A 163 12.45 11.71 8.76
N ALA A 164 12.02 12.90 8.38
CA ALA A 164 10.63 13.16 8.03
C ALA A 164 10.17 12.23 6.88
N GLY A 165 9.07 11.53 7.10
CA GLY A 165 8.49 10.62 6.13
C GLY A 165 9.25 9.31 5.97
N ARG A 166 10.01 8.90 6.95
CA ARG A 166 10.71 7.61 6.98
C ARG A 166 9.72 6.42 6.97
N ILE A 167 8.67 6.52 7.75
CA ILE A 167 7.65 5.46 7.85
C ILE A 167 6.64 5.64 6.72
N GLY A 168 6.41 4.55 5.95
CA GLY A 168 5.44 4.49 4.86
C GLY A 168 4.01 4.29 5.33
N ILE A 169 3.07 4.39 4.39
CA ILE A 169 1.65 4.11 4.60
C ILE A 169 1.18 3.12 3.55
N GLU A 170 0.43 2.12 3.96
CA GLU A 170 -0.34 1.23 3.10
C GLU A 170 -1.82 1.44 3.41
N ALA A 171 -2.61 1.85 2.43
CA ALA A 171 -4.02 2.17 2.63
C ALA A 171 -4.90 0.98 2.21
N GLN A 172 -5.69 0.46 3.16
CA GLN A 172 -6.60 -0.65 2.90
C GLN A 172 -7.96 -0.13 2.42
N ILE A 173 -8.31 -0.50 1.20
CA ILE A 173 -9.58 -0.17 0.52
C ILE A 173 -10.51 -1.35 0.69
N GLU A 174 -11.48 -1.21 1.57
CA GLU A 174 -12.30 -2.34 2.00
C GLU A 174 -13.79 -1.99 2.25
N ASP A 175 -14.21 -0.85 1.71
CA ASP A 175 -15.62 -0.48 1.67
C ASP A 175 -16.00 0.27 0.38
N ALA A 176 -17.29 0.48 0.19
CA ALA A 176 -17.81 1.17 -0.99
C ALA A 176 -17.37 2.63 -1.07
N ALA A 177 -17.23 3.33 0.07
CA ALA A 177 -16.82 4.73 0.12
C ALA A 177 -15.34 4.86 -0.24
N GLY A 178 -14.48 4.01 0.31
CA GLY A 178 -13.06 3.96 -0.01
C GLY A 178 -12.80 3.64 -1.47
N LEU A 179 -13.54 2.68 -2.06
CA LEU A 179 -13.42 2.40 -3.48
C LEU A 179 -13.91 3.57 -4.35
N ALA A 180 -14.98 4.26 -3.94
CA ALA A 180 -15.47 5.43 -4.66
C ALA A 180 -14.46 6.60 -4.66
N ALA A 181 -13.71 6.76 -3.55
CA ALA A 181 -12.71 7.82 -3.36
C ALA A 181 -11.25 7.35 -3.62
N VAL A 182 -11.04 6.21 -4.26
CA VAL A 182 -9.71 5.58 -4.35
C VAL A 182 -8.65 6.43 -5.07
N ASP A 183 -9.04 7.26 -6.04
CA ASP A 183 -8.11 8.15 -6.76
C ASP A 183 -7.62 9.29 -5.86
N GLU A 184 -8.50 9.86 -5.03
CA GLU A 184 -8.19 10.89 -4.06
C GLU A 184 -7.37 10.32 -2.89
N ILE A 185 -7.71 9.12 -2.43
CA ILE A 185 -6.94 8.39 -1.42
C ILE A 185 -5.52 8.13 -1.92
N ALA A 186 -5.36 7.62 -3.14
CA ALA A 186 -4.05 7.36 -3.74
C ALA A 186 -3.17 8.63 -3.86
N ALA A 187 -3.78 9.81 -3.88
CA ALA A 187 -3.09 11.09 -3.97
C ALA A 187 -2.85 11.78 -2.62
N ALA A 188 -3.38 11.25 -1.51
CA ALA A 188 -3.53 11.98 -0.26
C ALA A 188 -2.22 12.20 0.50
N SER A 189 -1.18 11.37 0.29
CA SER A 189 0.10 11.52 0.99
C SER A 189 1.27 11.00 0.14
N PRO A 190 2.43 11.66 0.18
CA PRO A 190 3.66 11.15 -0.42
C PRO A 190 4.26 9.96 0.35
N ARG A 191 3.68 9.58 1.50
CA ARG A 191 4.08 8.40 2.28
C ARG A 191 3.44 7.12 1.78
N LEU A 192 2.38 7.22 0.95
CA LEU A 192 1.75 6.03 0.41
C LEU A 192 2.75 5.21 -0.39
N GLU A 193 2.77 3.91 -0.10
CA GLU A 193 3.57 2.90 -0.81
C GLU A 193 2.68 1.90 -1.53
N ALA A 194 1.53 1.55 -0.94
CA ALA A 194 0.61 0.57 -1.49
C ALA A 194 -0.86 0.91 -1.22
N LEU A 195 -1.73 0.43 -2.12
CA LEU A 195 -3.14 0.25 -1.87
C LEU A 195 -3.40 -1.24 -1.68
N VAL A 196 -4.14 -1.59 -0.64
CA VAL A 196 -4.45 -2.98 -0.28
C VAL A 196 -5.94 -3.21 -0.41
N PHE A 197 -6.36 -4.27 -1.09
CA PHE A 197 -7.78 -4.65 -1.15
C PHE A 197 -8.19 -5.47 0.06
N GLY A 198 -9.25 -5.08 0.76
CA GLY A 198 -9.82 -5.83 1.90
C GLY A 198 -11.14 -6.51 1.52
N PRO A 199 -11.15 -7.78 1.06
CA PRO A 199 -12.36 -8.42 0.52
C PRO A 199 -13.46 -8.65 1.56
N ALA A 200 -13.12 -8.88 2.83
CA ALA A 200 -14.10 -9.22 3.86
C ALA A 200 -15.07 -8.06 4.13
N ASP A 201 -14.54 -6.94 4.56
CA ASP A 201 -15.33 -5.74 4.84
C ASP A 201 -15.94 -5.16 3.56
N PHE A 202 -15.26 -5.30 2.42
CA PHE A 202 -15.80 -4.89 1.12
C PHE A 202 -17.07 -5.69 0.75
N MET A 203 -17.04 -7.02 0.91
CA MET A 203 -18.22 -7.87 0.71
C MET A 203 -19.37 -7.47 1.63
N ALA A 204 -19.06 -7.20 2.91
CA ALA A 204 -20.06 -6.75 3.88
C ALA A 204 -20.62 -5.38 3.52
N SER A 205 -19.79 -4.43 3.13
CA SER A 205 -20.19 -3.08 2.71
C SER A 205 -21.11 -3.07 1.50
N LEU A 206 -20.92 -4.01 0.55
CA LEU A 206 -21.79 -4.18 -0.62
C LEU A 206 -23.02 -5.07 -0.37
N GLY A 207 -23.09 -5.74 0.79
CA GLY A 207 -24.14 -6.71 1.06
C GLY A 207 -24.06 -7.95 0.15
N MET A 208 -22.85 -8.38 -0.21
CA MET A 208 -22.64 -9.55 -1.07
C MET A 208 -23.15 -10.83 -0.38
N ARG A 209 -23.74 -11.73 -1.18
CA ARG A 209 -24.34 -12.97 -0.67
C ARG A 209 -23.32 -14.12 -0.63
N SER A 210 -22.25 -13.94 0.11
CA SER A 210 -21.26 -14.97 0.42
C SER A 210 -20.73 -14.75 1.83
N LEU A 211 -20.40 -15.83 2.53
CA LEU A 211 -19.74 -15.81 3.84
C LEU A 211 -18.27 -16.25 3.75
N GLU A 212 -17.82 -16.62 2.57
CA GLU A 212 -16.44 -17.04 2.33
C GLU A 212 -15.61 -15.86 1.81
N ILE A 213 -14.68 -15.40 2.63
CA ILE A 213 -13.84 -14.24 2.32
C ILE A 213 -12.91 -14.55 1.14
N GLY A 214 -12.97 -13.69 0.12
CA GLY A 214 -12.14 -13.81 -1.09
C GLY A 214 -12.62 -14.86 -2.09
N ALA A 215 -13.72 -15.59 -1.79
CA ALA A 215 -14.33 -16.53 -2.73
C ALA A 215 -15.40 -15.86 -3.58
N GLN A 216 -15.61 -16.38 -4.79
CA GLN A 216 -16.65 -15.91 -5.70
C GLN A 216 -18.05 -16.32 -5.20
N PRO A 217 -19.05 -15.41 -5.21
CA PRO A 217 -20.43 -15.79 -4.88
C PRO A 217 -20.98 -16.79 -5.88
N GLU A 218 -21.48 -17.94 -5.42
CA GLU A 218 -21.91 -19.07 -6.26
C GLU A 218 -22.92 -18.71 -7.37
N ARG A 219 -23.79 -17.73 -7.14
CA ARG A 219 -24.85 -17.33 -8.08
C ARG A 219 -24.53 -16.09 -8.90
N TYR A 220 -23.31 -15.57 -8.80
CA TYR A 220 -22.88 -14.44 -9.62
C TYR A 220 -22.43 -14.93 -11.00
N LEU A 221 -23.24 -14.64 -12.02
CA LEU A 221 -22.98 -15.09 -13.40
C LEU A 221 -22.18 -14.09 -14.23
N GLY A 222 -21.78 -12.96 -13.65
CA GLY A 222 -21.06 -11.88 -14.33
C GLY A 222 -19.54 -12.08 -14.44
N GLY A 223 -19.03 -13.28 -14.18
CA GLY A 223 -17.58 -13.57 -14.18
C GLY A 223 -16.97 -13.40 -12.79
N ASP A 224 -15.88 -12.65 -12.67
CA ASP A 224 -15.25 -12.36 -11.38
C ASP A 224 -15.94 -11.17 -10.69
N ALA A 225 -16.56 -11.42 -9.53
CA ALA A 225 -17.25 -10.40 -8.75
C ALA A 225 -16.31 -9.29 -8.21
N PHE A 226 -15.02 -9.58 -8.08
CA PHE A 226 -13.99 -8.64 -7.60
C PHE A 226 -13.21 -7.98 -8.74
N HIS A 227 -13.48 -8.32 -10.01
CA HIS A 227 -12.74 -7.74 -11.14
C HIS A 227 -12.78 -6.21 -11.13
N TYR A 228 -13.95 -5.62 -10.93
CA TYR A 228 -14.09 -4.16 -10.91
C TYR A 228 -13.30 -3.49 -9.78
N PRO A 229 -13.46 -3.88 -8.49
CA PRO A 229 -12.66 -3.29 -7.42
C PRO A 229 -11.15 -3.52 -7.60
N HIS A 230 -10.72 -4.72 -8.02
CA HIS A 230 -9.32 -4.98 -8.31
C HIS A 230 -8.78 -4.02 -9.38
N LEU A 231 -9.47 -3.86 -10.50
CA LEU A 231 -9.02 -2.99 -11.58
C LEU A 231 -9.01 -1.52 -11.15
N ARG A 232 -10.03 -1.06 -10.41
CA ARG A 232 -10.10 0.32 -9.90
C ARG A 232 -8.94 0.65 -8.96
N ILE A 233 -8.66 -0.23 -7.99
CA ILE A 233 -7.54 -0.06 -7.06
C ILE A 233 -6.20 -0.07 -7.82
N LEU A 234 -6.02 -1.02 -8.73
CA LEU A 234 -4.80 -1.13 -9.53
C LEU A 234 -4.54 0.13 -10.35
N VAL A 235 -5.54 0.65 -11.05
CA VAL A 235 -5.41 1.88 -11.86
C VAL A 235 -5.07 3.08 -11.00
N ALA A 236 -5.74 3.26 -9.86
CA ALA A 236 -5.46 4.35 -8.93
C ALA A 236 -4.02 4.25 -8.36
N ALA A 237 -3.58 3.05 -7.98
CA ALA A 237 -2.22 2.78 -7.51
C ALA A 237 -1.19 3.14 -8.59
N ARG A 238 -1.33 2.60 -9.80
CA ARG A 238 -0.38 2.82 -10.91
C ARG A 238 -0.31 4.28 -11.36
N ALA A 239 -1.43 5.02 -11.32
CA ALA A 239 -1.45 6.45 -11.62
C ALA A 239 -0.58 7.28 -10.66
N ARG A 240 -0.22 6.74 -9.50
CA ARG A 240 0.61 7.38 -8.46
C ARG A 240 1.92 6.66 -8.19
N GLY A 241 2.27 5.63 -8.97
CA GLY A 241 3.48 4.83 -8.76
C GLY A 241 3.45 3.97 -7.50
N LEU A 242 2.24 3.66 -6.99
CA LEU A 242 2.05 2.81 -5.81
C LEU A 242 1.98 1.33 -6.21
N GLN A 243 2.26 0.46 -5.25
CA GLN A 243 1.98 -0.96 -5.36
C GLN A 243 0.49 -1.24 -5.11
N ALA A 244 -0.01 -2.35 -5.68
CA ALA A 244 -1.34 -2.88 -5.41
C ALA A 244 -1.20 -4.27 -4.80
N VAL A 245 -1.78 -4.48 -3.63
CA VAL A 245 -1.73 -5.74 -2.88
C VAL A 245 -3.16 -6.27 -2.73
N ASP A 246 -3.35 -7.53 -3.08
CA ASP A 246 -4.65 -8.19 -2.91
C ASP A 246 -4.83 -8.71 -1.48
N GLY A 247 -6.08 -8.82 -1.06
CA GLY A 247 -6.46 -9.30 0.26
C GLY A 247 -6.37 -10.81 0.44
N PRO A 248 -6.77 -11.33 1.60
CA PRO A 248 -6.61 -12.74 1.92
C PRO A 248 -7.62 -13.63 1.19
N TYR A 249 -7.20 -14.87 0.95
CA TYR A 249 -8.06 -16.01 0.63
C TYR A 249 -8.23 -16.87 1.90
N ALA A 250 -9.45 -16.87 2.48
CA ALA A 250 -9.66 -17.40 3.82
C ALA A 250 -9.74 -18.93 3.89
N ALA A 251 -10.02 -19.62 2.79
CA ALA A 251 -10.05 -21.08 2.75
C ALA A 251 -8.60 -21.63 2.78
N ILE A 252 -7.96 -21.62 3.93
CA ILE A 252 -6.53 -21.92 4.13
C ILE A 252 -6.11 -23.35 3.72
N HIS A 253 -7.06 -24.27 3.59
CA HIS A 253 -6.84 -25.66 3.16
C HIS A 253 -7.13 -25.90 1.67
N ASP A 254 -7.68 -24.91 0.95
CA ASP A 254 -7.92 -24.95 -0.49
C ASP A 254 -6.75 -24.36 -1.27
N ALA A 255 -5.72 -25.17 -1.45
CA ALA A 255 -4.50 -24.76 -2.17
C ALA A 255 -4.78 -24.43 -3.65
N ASP A 256 -5.68 -25.15 -4.30
CA ASP A 256 -6.01 -24.94 -5.71
C ASP A 256 -6.85 -23.68 -5.92
N GLY A 257 -7.80 -23.40 -5.01
CA GLY A 257 -8.55 -22.16 -5.02
C GLY A 257 -7.64 -20.95 -4.78
N LEU A 258 -6.72 -21.03 -3.81
CA LEU A 258 -5.72 -20.00 -3.57
C LEU A 258 -4.86 -19.76 -4.81
N ARG A 259 -4.38 -20.83 -5.47
CA ARG A 259 -3.55 -20.70 -6.68
C ARG A 259 -4.30 -19.98 -7.79
N ARG A 260 -5.53 -20.42 -8.10
CA ARG A 260 -6.36 -19.76 -9.12
C ARG A 260 -6.61 -18.29 -8.80
N ASN A 261 -6.94 -17.97 -7.55
CA ASN A 261 -7.20 -16.60 -7.10
C ASN A 261 -5.93 -15.74 -7.24
N ALA A 262 -4.79 -16.21 -6.72
CA ALA A 262 -3.51 -15.50 -6.79
C ALA A 262 -3.03 -15.30 -8.25
N ALA A 263 -3.10 -16.33 -9.08
CA ALA A 263 -2.73 -16.27 -10.50
C ALA A 263 -3.56 -15.22 -11.26
N SER A 264 -4.88 -15.17 -11.01
CA SER A 264 -5.78 -14.19 -11.65
C SER A 264 -5.38 -12.75 -11.33
N VAL A 265 -5.10 -12.47 -10.07
CA VAL A 265 -4.76 -11.10 -9.62
C VAL A 265 -3.34 -10.72 -10.03
N ALA A 266 -2.39 -11.67 -9.99
CA ALA A 266 -1.03 -11.47 -10.48
C ALA A 266 -1.01 -11.16 -11.99
N ALA A 267 -1.83 -11.90 -12.78
CA ALA A 267 -1.99 -11.66 -14.23
C ALA A 267 -2.62 -10.28 -14.53
N LEU A 268 -3.53 -9.79 -13.67
CA LEU A 268 -4.08 -8.44 -13.78
C LEU A 268 -3.01 -7.36 -13.57
N GLY A 269 -1.97 -7.66 -12.80
CA GLY A 269 -0.84 -6.76 -12.57
C GLY A 269 -0.57 -6.40 -11.12
N TYR A 270 -1.24 -7.01 -10.14
CA TYR A 270 -0.97 -6.80 -8.72
C TYR A 270 0.47 -7.20 -8.36
N ASP A 271 0.98 -6.66 -7.26
CA ASP A 271 2.36 -6.87 -6.80
C ASP A 271 2.44 -7.98 -5.75
N GLY A 272 1.33 -8.29 -5.08
CA GLY A 272 1.29 -9.33 -4.06
C GLY A 272 -0.09 -9.55 -3.47
N LYS A 273 -0.11 -10.38 -2.42
CA LYS A 273 -1.33 -10.82 -1.75
C LYS A 273 -1.11 -11.07 -0.26
N TRP A 274 -2.13 -10.78 0.55
CA TRP A 274 -2.15 -11.17 1.95
C TRP A 274 -2.28 -12.67 2.11
N VAL A 275 -1.51 -13.21 3.06
CA VAL A 275 -1.56 -14.61 3.49
C VAL A 275 -1.87 -14.67 4.99
N LEU A 276 -2.71 -15.64 5.36
CA LEU A 276 -3.18 -15.84 6.74
C LEU A 276 -2.50 -17.03 7.42
N HIS A 277 -1.87 -17.90 6.62
CA HIS A 277 -1.30 -19.16 7.11
C HIS A 277 0.02 -19.46 6.40
N PRO A 278 1.02 -20.01 7.11
CA PRO A 278 2.32 -20.38 6.51
C PRO A 278 2.22 -21.28 5.27
N GLY A 279 1.22 -22.16 5.21
CA GLY A 279 1.00 -23.04 4.04
C GLY A 279 0.57 -22.33 2.76
N GLN A 280 0.22 -21.04 2.82
CA GLN A 280 -0.12 -20.21 1.66
C GLN A 280 1.10 -19.53 1.04
N VAL A 281 2.20 -19.42 1.78
CA VAL A 281 3.36 -18.58 1.44
C VAL A 281 4.02 -19.03 0.13
N GLU A 282 4.33 -20.31 0.01
CA GLU A 282 5.01 -20.85 -1.18
C GLU A 282 4.16 -20.67 -2.44
N ILE A 283 2.86 -20.93 -2.35
CA ILE A 283 1.92 -20.79 -3.47
C ILE A 283 1.89 -19.34 -3.94
N VAL A 284 1.70 -18.40 -3.03
CA VAL A 284 1.59 -16.97 -3.37
C VAL A 284 2.93 -16.43 -3.87
N ASN A 285 4.05 -16.78 -3.27
CA ASN A 285 5.38 -16.42 -3.78
C ASN A 285 5.58 -16.90 -5.22
N ALA A 286 5.15 -18.14 -5.53
CA ALA A 286 5.29 -18.68 -6.89
C ALA A 286 4.44 -17.91 -7.90
N GLU A 287 3.16 -17.63 -7.58
CA GLU A 287 2.23 -16.96 -8.50
C GLU A 287 2.59 -15.49 -8.76
N PHE A 288 3.20 -14.79 -7.78
CA PHE A 288 3.63 -13.40 -7.94
C PHE A 288 5.08 -13.23 -8.40
N SER A 289 5.79 -14.33 -8.63
CA SER A 289 7.12 -14.31 -9.24
C SER A 289 7.02 -14.60 -10.73
N PRO A 290 7.73 -13.89 -11.63
CA PRO A 290 7.77 -14.27 -13.04
C PRO A 290 8.44 -15.64 -13.20
N ALA A 291 8.01 -16.40 -14.19
CA ALA A 291 8.74 -17.59 -14.59
C ALA A 291 10.15 -17.21 -15.10
N GLN A 292 11.14 -18.12 -14.93
CA GLN A 292 12.51 -17.86 -15.39
C GLN A 292 12.57 -17.49 -16.88
N ALA A 293 11.75 -18.14 -17.71
CA ALA A 293 11.70 -17.86 -19.14
C ALA A 293 11.20 -16.43 -19.46
N ASP A 294 10.20 -15.95 -18.70
CA ASP A 294 9.66 -14.60 -18.87
C ASP A 294 10.65 -13.53 -18.39
N TYR A 295 11.35 -13.82 -17.29
CA TYR A 295 12.43 -12.96 -16.81
C TYR A 295 13.57 -12.87 -17.83
N ASP A 296 14.05 -13.99 -18.32
CA ASP A 296 15.12 -14.04 -19.35
C ASP A 296 14.67 -13.30 -20.62
N ARG A 297 13.42 -13.48 -21.03
CA ARG A 297 12.87 -12.77 -22.21
C ARG A 297 12.83 -11.26 -21.98
N ALA A 298 12.44 -10.81 -20.79
CA ALA A 298 12.43 -9.39 -20.43
C ALA A 298 13.86 -8.81 -20.47
N GLU A 299 14.84 -9.46 -19.86
CA GLU A 299 16.23 -9.01 -19.88
C GLU A 299 16.82 -9.00 -21.31
N LEU A 300 16.46 -9.96 -22.16
CA LEU A 300 16.83 -9.96 -23.58
C LEU A 300 16.23 -8.78 -24.34
N ILE A 301 14.95 -8.48 -24.12
CA ILE A 301 14.29 -7.30 -24.75
C ILE A 301 14.99 -6.02 -24.34
N LEU A 302 15.33 -5.86 -23.04
CA LEU A 302 16.02 -4.66 -22.54
C LEU A 302 17.38 -4.49 -23.20
N ALA A 303 18.19 -5.55 -23.23
CA ALA A 303 19.53 -5.52 -23.82
C ALA A 303 19.49 -5.29 -25.35
N ALA A 304 18.55 -5.94 -26.06
CA ALA A 304 18.39 -5.76 -27.49
C ALA A 304 17.93 -4.33 -27.83
N TYR A 305 16.93 -3.82 -27.13
CA TYR A 305 16.42 -2.47 -27.35
C TYR A 305 17.52 -1.41 -27.09
N GLU A 306 18.28 -1.53 -26.02
CA GLU A 306 19.41 -0.67 -25.74
C GLU A 306 20.43 -0.68 -26.89
N TYR A 307 20.83 -1.86 -27.37
CA TYR A 307 21.76 -1.98 -28.48
C TYR A 307 21.22 -1.34 -29.76
N TYR A 308 19.97 -1.66 -30.15
CA TYR A 308 19.41 -1.13 -31.40
C TYR A 308 19.19 0.38 -31.35
N THR A 309 18.85 0.95 -30.20
CA THR A 309 18.66 2.40 -30.06
C THR A 309 19.97 3.16 -29.96
N THR A 310 20.95 2.67 -29.17
CA THR A 310 22.18 3.42 -28.90
C THR A 310 23.25 3.18 -29.96
N VAL A 311 23.37 1.95 -30.49
CA VAL A 311 24.43 1.59 -31.47
C VAL A 311 23.94 1.71 -32.89
N GLN A 312 22.69 1.33 -33.18
CA GLN A 312 22.15 1.36 -34.56
C GLN A 312 21.22 2.53 -34.86
N GLY A 313 20.86 3.34 -33.87
CA GLY A 313 19.97 4.50 -34.04
C GLY A 313 18.55 4.13 -34.45
N ARG A 314 18.05 2.92 -34.14
CA ARG A 314 16.73 2.40 -34.54
C ARG A 314 15.79 2.39 -33.33
N GLY A 315 14.59 2.97 -33.48
CA GLY A 315 13.55 2.96 -32.43
C GLY A 315 12.75 1.67 -32.31
N ALA A 316 12.90 0.76 -33.29
CA ALA A 316 12.29 -0.57 -33.30
C ALA A 316 13.21 -1.59 -33.99
N ALA A 317 13.13 -2.85 -33.59
CA ALA A 317 13.96 -3.95 -34.13
C ALA A 317 13.23 -5.29 -34.04
N MET A 318 13.78 -6.30 -34.68
CA MET A 318 13.32 -7.68 -34.54
C MET A 318 14.16 -8.42 -33.52
N LEU A 319 13.51 -9.16 -32.62
CA LEU A 319 14.13 -10.05 -31.64
C LEU A 319 13.38 -11.39 -31.64
N ASP A 320 14.03 -12.48 -32.01
CA ASP A 320 13.44 -13.83 -32.09
C ASP A 320 12.10 -13.86 -32.87
N GLY A 321 12.03 -13.14 -33.99
CA GLY A 321 10.84 -13.09 -34.85
C GLY A 321 9.70 -12.15 -34.37
N ALA A 322 9.88 -11.45 -33.25
CA ALA A 322 8.93 -10.45 -32.76
C ALA A 322 9.50 -9.03 -32.86
N MET A 323 8.67 -8.06 -33.22
CA MET A 323 9.05 -6.66 -33.19
C MET A 323 9.11 -6.16 -31.74
N ILE A 324 10.21 -5.50 -31.38
CA ILE A 324 10.40 -4.81 -30.11
C ILE A 324 10.55 -3.30 -30.35
N ASP A 325 9.96 -2.52 -29.47
CA ASP A 325 9.94 -1.06 -29.46
C ASP A 325 9.93 -0.50 -28.03
N GLU A 326 9.67 0.79 -27.87
CA GLU A 326 9.57 1.43 -26.56
C GLU A 326 8.43 0.84 -25.67
N ALA A 327 7.32 0.40 -26.27
CA ALA A 327 6.26 -0.25 -25.52
C ALA A 327 6.71 -1.61 -24.98
N SER A 328 7.39 -2.39 -25.80
CA SER A 328 8.02 -3.67 -25.42
C SER A 328 9.05 -3.48 -24.30
N ARG A 329 9.88 -2.42 -24.40
CA ARG A 329 10.85 -2.06 -23.35
C ARG A 329 10.17 -1.77 -22.01
N LYS A 330 9.07 -0.99 -22.00
CA LYS A 330 8.31 -0.68 -20.78
C LYS A 330 7.73 -1.92 -20.12
N LEU A 331 7.17 -2.83 -20.90
CA LEU A 331 6.68 -4.11 -20.39
C LEU A 331 7.83 -4.96 -19.80
N ALA A 332 8.96 -5.03 -20.52
CA ALA A 332 10.13 -5.77 -20.08
C ALA A 332 10.75 -5.21 -18.78
N LEU A 333 10.74 -3.88 -18.58
CA LEU A 333 11.20 -3.26 -17.33
C LEU A 333 10.42 -3.77 -16.12
N VAL A 334 9.10 -3.89 -16.23
CA VAL A 334 8.25 -4.38 -15.14
C VAL A 334 8.57 -5.84 -14.82
N ALA A 335 8.63 -6.70 -15.85
CA ALA A 335 8.91 -8.13 -15.66
C ALA A 335 10.34 -8.35 -15.11
N ALA A 336 11.33 -7.63 -15.62
CA ALA A 336 12.71 -7.71 -15.16
C ALA A 336 12.86 -7.21 -13.71
N ALA A 337 12.18 -6.12 -13.31
CA ALA A 337 12.20 -5.63 -11.95
C ALA A 337 11.61 -6.66 -10.96
N ARG A 338 10.47 -7.28 -11.33
CA ARG A 338 9.86 -8.36 -10.53
C ARG A 338 10.77 -9.58 -10.40
N GLY A 339 11.42 -9.99 -11.49
CA GLY A 339 12.35 -11.12 -11.48
C GLY A 339 13.56 -10.87 -10.57
N ARG A 340 14.15 -9.68 -10.66
CA ARG A 340 15.27 -9.28 -9.77
C ARG A 340 14.85 -9.24 -8.31
N ALA A 341 13.68 -8.67 -8.01
CA ALA A 341 13.13 -8.66 -6.65
C ALA A 341 12.85 -10.08 -6.11
N ALA A 342 12.50 -11.02 -7.00
CA ALA A 342 12.33 -12.45 -6.68
C ALA A 342 13.65 -13.21 -6.58
N GLY A 343 14.81 -12.57 -6.82
CA GLY A 343 16.12 -13.20 -6.78
C GLY A 343 16.48 -14.03 -8.02
N LEU A 344 15.76 -13.86 -9.15
CA LEU A 344 16.09 -14.56 -10.39
C LEU A 344 17.39 -14.00 -10.99
N ILE A 345 18.16 -14.90 -11.55
CA ILE A 345 19.42 -14.59 -12.24
C ILE A 345 19.20 -14.86 -13.73
N ARG A 346 19.65 -13.93 -14.57
CA ARG A 346 19.57 -14.06 -16.02
C ARG A 346 20.39 -15.27 -16.50
N THR A 347 19.76 -16.16 -17.28
CA THR A 347 20.39 -17.36 -17.85
C THR A 347 20.64 -17.24 -19.34
N ARG A 348 20.10 -16.23 -20.03
CA ARG A 348 20.29 -15.96 -21.46
C ARG A 348 20.89 -14.59 -21.69
N GLU A 349 21.82 -14.49 -22.66
CA GLU A 349 22.46 -13.24 -23.04
C GLU A 349 22.03 -12.82 -24.45
N PHE A 350 21.81 -11.52 -24.63
CA PHE A 350 21.60 -10.95 -25.96
C PHE A 350 22.94 -10.96 -26.74
N ARG A 351 22.89 -11.49 -27.96
CA ARG A 351 24.00 -11.42 -28.91
C ARG A 351 23.47 -10.75 -30.16
N PRO A 352 24.02 -9.57 -30.54
CA PRO A 352 23.66 -8.94 -31.79
C PRO A 352 23.96 -9.88 -32.96
N GLU A 353 23.03 -10.00 -33.92
CA GLU A 353 23.36 -10.65 -35.19
C GLU A 353 24.47 -9.84 -35.87
N GLU A 354 25.52 -10.49 -36.34
CA GLU A 354 26.57 -9.84 -37.12
C GLU A 354 25.89 -9.21 -38.34
N PRO A 355 26.20 -7.92 -38.68
CA PRO A 355 25.67 -7.34 -39.89
C PRO A 355 26.11 -8.24 -41.04
N LEU A 356 25.16 -8.76 -41.81
CA LEU A 356 25.44 -9.40 -43.08
C LEU A 356 26.44 -8.52 -43.79
N ALA A 357 27.66 -9.04 -44.04
CA ALA A 357 28.70 -8.33 -44.76
C ALA A 357 28.07 -7.74 -46.02
N ALA A 358 28.07 -6.40 -46.16
CA ALA A 358 27.52 -5.73 -47.32
C ALA A 358 28.16 -6.41 -48.54
N GLY A 359 27.33 -7.17 -49.30
CA GLY A 359 27.77 -7.80 -50.51
C GLY A 359 28.39 -6.71 -51.37
N ARG A 360 29.64 -6.93 -51.80
CA ARG A 360 30.27 -6.09 -52.81
C ARG A 360 29.29 -6.01 -54.00
N PRO A 361 28.96 -4.85 -54.50
CA PRO A 361 28.28 -4.76 -55.79
C PRO A 361 29.27 -5.26 -56.80
N ASP A 362 28.87 -6.30 -57.59
CA ASP A 362 29.53 -6.72 -58.82
C ASP A 362 29.44 -5.63 -59.91
#